data_b1eb48870d0414efa652529181c41893
#
_entry.id   b1eb48870d0414efa652529181c41893
#
_cell.length_a   1.000
_cell.length_b   1.000
_cell.length_c   1.000
_cell.angle_alpha   90.00
_cell.angle_beta   90.00
_cell.angle_gamma   90.00
#
_symmetry.space_group_name_H-M   'P 1'
#
loop_
_entity.id
_entity.type
_entity.pdbx_description
1 polymer ?
#
loop_
_entity_poly.entity_id
_entity_poly.type
_entity_poly.pdbx_seq_one_letter_code
_entity_poly.pdbx_strand_id
1 'polypeptide(L)'
;MGYINSSVQIFRQPNLTTGAIDVKFQIEEGQRHTVRAVEIQGNTKTRSTVIARELALGPGEVFDLARTRVSEARLRNTQFFEEVRVTAVPTSIPGQSDLRVTVKEGPTGQVSFGAGYSTVEGLVGFVEYAESNFDFSNSEGWYRGDGQKFRVRLSVGSLTNSFEHSFEEPALWERDLAVGYSIERRYAGYASANYSVLSEGISLYARRRIFSNIEGRIGYNLRRMSVDNVTVDAPADVVTEGNAGARVISSISASLTYDTRDEYNFPTKGSRISLTEELAGNGLGGDIKYLKSELRTGRWFLVSPTAEQTIGVIGRVGLLTGSGGYLPFYERFYLGGAYDMRGFGYNEVGAYDTYDTANGNQPMGGMTYGFFSAEYTIKAADNLRFAAFYDYGIVNRSETNFSVSEANSDYGLGMRILLGGAVMRLDFGFPLQTTKAPGGADINAGGMKFNFSFGTVF
;
A
#
# COMPACT_ATOMS: atom_id res chain seq x y z
N MET A 1 -3.78 32.23 20.28
CA MET A 1 -4.55 31.92 19.06
C MET A 1 -5.53 33.06 18.79
N GLY A 2 -5.68 33.45 17.53
CA GLY A 2 -6.59 34.52 17.11
C GLY A 2 -5.94 35.88 16.88
N TYR A 3 -4.76 36.12 17.29
CA TYR A 3 -4.06 37.40 17.16
C TYR A 3 -3.26 37.45 15.86
N ILE A 4 -3.95 37.59 14.73
CA ILE A 4 -3.35 37.54 13.40
C ILE A 4 -2.59 38.80 12.99
N ASN A 5 -2.84 39.91 13.71
CA ASN A 5 -2.22 41.22 13.48
C ASN A 5 -1.19 41.57 14.57
N SER A 6 -0.71 40.56 15.32
CA SER A 6 0.33 40.79 16.34
C SER A 6 1.65 41.24 15.68
N SER A 7 2.27 42.27 16.23
CA SER A 7 3.60 42.71 15.84
C SER A 7 4.61 42.42 16.94
N VAL A 8 5.84 42.07 16.56
CA VAL A 8 6.93 41.82 17.46
C VAL A 8 8.09 42.75 17.05
N GLN A 9 8.40 43.70 17.91
CA GLN A 9 9.58 44.56 17.74
C GLN A 9 10.73 44.00 18.56
N ILE A 10 11.89 43.85 17.93
CA ILE A 10 13.10 43.31 18.60
C ILE A 10 14.08 44.43 18.81
N PHE A 11 14.30 44.77 20.07
CA PHE A 11 15.33 45.74 20.50
C PHE A 11 16.56 44.95 20.96
N ARG A 12 17.71 45.31 20.38
CA ARG A 12 19.00 44.71 20.72
C ARG A 12 19.85 45.78 21.41
N GLN A 13 20.28 45.54 22.62
CA GLN A 13 21.14 46.42 23.40
C GLN A 13 22.46 45.72 23.76
N PRO A 14 23.62 46.25 23.30
CA PRO A 14 24.91 45.69 23.73
C PRO A 14 25.10 45.89 25.22
N ASN A 15 25.39 44.85 25.96
CA ASN A 15 25.76 44.90 27.36
C ASN A 15 27.28 44.88 27.47
N LEU A 16 27.84 46.08 27.62
CA LEU A 16 29.30 46.26 27.68
C LEU A 16 29.95 45.63 28.92
N THR A 17 29.17 45.32 29.94
CA THR A 17 29.69 44.73 31.20
C THR A 17 29.84 43.23 31.07
N THR A 18 28.95 42.56 30.36
CA THR A 18 28.94 41.09 30.18
C THR A 18 29.47 40.62 28.85
N GLY A 19 29.68 41.53 27.88
CA GLY A 19 30.02 41.18 26.49
C GLY A 19 28.90 40.50 25.69
N ALA A 20 27.68 40.46 26.24
CA ALA A 20 26.51 39.88 25.62
C ALA A 20 25.63 40.91 24.92
N ILE A 21 24.63 40.48 24.20
CA ILE A 21 23.57 41.31 23.63
C ILE A 21 22.28 41.00 24.37
N ASP A 22 21.75 42.01 25.06
CA ASP A 22 20.42 41.92 25.66
C ASP A 22 19.37 42.11 24.57
N VAL A 23 18.44 41.15 24.45
CA VAL A 23 17.37 41.20 23.47
C VAL A 23 16.03 41.38 24.18
N LYS A 24 15.37 42.51 23.88
CA LYS A 24 14.02 42.80 24.37
C LYS A 24 13.02 42.63 23.26
N PHE A 25 12.02 41.78 23.48
CA PHE A 25 10.87 41.62 22.59
C PHE A 25 9.72 42.48 23.11
N GLN A 26 9.24 43.41 22.30
CA GLN A 26 8.01 44.14 22.57
C GLN A 26 6.92 43.55 21.65
N ILE A 27 5.88 42.99 22.28
CA ILE A 27 4.79 42.29 21.55
C ILE A 27 3.53 43.15 21.67
N GLU A 28 2.96 43.51 20.53
CA GLU A 28 1.64 44.11 20.40
C GLU A 28 0.68 43.05 19.89
N GLU A 29 -0.21 42.57 20.72
CA GLU A 29 -1.09 41.40 20.39
C GLU A 29 -2.16 41.76 19.35
N GLY A 30 -2.67 42.98 19.32
CA GLY A 30 -3.79 43.37 18.49
C GLY A 30 -5.12 42.81 18.99
N GLN A 31 -6.11 42.70 18.09
CA GLN A 31 -7.42 42.11 18.38
C GLN A 31 -7.46 40.63 18.04
N ARG A 32 -8.22 39.87 18.84
CA ARG A 32 -8.51 38.48 18.54
C ARG A 32 -9.52 38.37 17.42
N HIS A 33 -9.20 37.62 16.35
CA HIS A 33 -10.04 37.45 15.17
C HIS A 33 -10.71 36.09 15.13
N THR A 34 -11.96 36.06 14.63
CA THR A 34 -12.70 34.87 14.25
C THR A 34 -12.88 34.84 12.72
N VAL A 35 -13.05 33.64 12.17
CA VAL A 35 -13.36 33.46 10.73
C VAL A 35 -14.82 33.83 10.50
N ARG A 36 -15.10 34.83 9.68
CA ARG A 36 -16.45 35.22 9.29
C ARG A 36 -16.98 34.31 8.18
N ALA A 37 -16.22 34.18 7.10
CA ALA A 37 -16.59 33.40 5.92
C ALA A 37 -15.36 32.79 5.26
N VAL A 38 -15.57 31.78 4.44
CA VAL A 38 -14.56 31.19 3.57
C VAL A 38 -14.84 31.65 2.14
N GLU A 39 -13.85 32.25 1.51
CA GLU A 39 -13.88 32.70 0.14
C GLU A 39 -12.90 31.86 -0.68
N ILE A 40 -13.42 31.13 -1.69
CA ILE A 40 -12.62 30.25 -2.55
C ILE A 40 -12.54 30.88 -3.93
N GLN A 41 -11.32 31.01 -4.48
CA GLN A 41 -11.04 31.64 -5.76
C GLN A 41 -10.08 30.82 -6.61
N GLY A 42 -10.28 30.81 -7.92
CA GLY A 42 -9.40 30.14 -8.90
C GLY A 42 -9.79 28.69 -9.21
N ASN A 43 -10.80 28.15 -8.57
CA ASN A 43 -11.33 26.83 -8.85
C ASN A 43 -12.38 26.90 -9.99
N THR A 44 -11.93 26.65 -11.20
CA THR A 44 -12.80 26.66 -12.40
C THR A 44 -13.38 25.28 -12.73
N LYS A 45 -12.69 24.22 -12.31
CA LYS A 45 -13.08 22.81 -12.51
C LYS A 45 -13.44 22.13 -11.21
N THR A 46 -12.60 22.29 -10.17
CA THR A 46 -12.78 21.66 -8.87
C THR A 46 -13.91 22.31 -8.10
N ARG A 47 -14.85 21.53 -7.61
CA ARG A 47 -15.98 22.02 -6.79
C ARG A 47 -15.46 22.65 -5.49
N SER A 48 -16.13 23.72 -5.07
CA SER A 48 -15.76 24.39 -3.81
C SER A 48 -15.89 23.48 -2.59
N THR A 49 -16.79 22.50 -2.61
CA THR A 49 -16.96 21.50 -1.56
C THR A 49 -15.69 20.64 -1.38
N VAL A 50 -15.03 20.27 -2.48
CA VAL A 50 -13.77 19.52 -2.46
C VAL A 50 -12.65 20.31 -1.79
N ILE A 51 -12.59 21.62 -2.02
CA ILE A 51 -11.62 22.50 -1.37
C ILE A 51 -12.00 22.70 0.11
N ALA A 52 -13.28 22.95 0.38
CA ALA A 52 -13.77 23.24 1.74
C ALA A 52 -13.53 22.09 2.72
N ARG A 53 -13.66 20.84 2.29
CA ARG A 53 -13.42 19.65 3.15
C ARG A 53 -11.96 19.48 3.60
N GLU A 54 -11.01 20.06 2.84
CA GLU A 54 -9.59 20.02 3.20
C GLU A 54 -9.17 21.13 4.17
N LEU A 55 -10.07 22.08 4.44
CA LEU A 55 -9.76 23.17 5.35
C LEU A 55 -9.78 22.69 6.80
N ALA A 56 -8.75 23.06 7.54
CA ALA A 56 -8.66 22.78 8.97
C ALA A 56 -9.38 23.87 9.83
N LEU A 57 -9.91 24.91 9.19
CA LEU A 57 -10.49 26.09 9.81
C LEU A 57 -11.77 26.49 9.08
N GLY A 58 -12.85 26.72 9.81
CA GLY A 58 -14.16 27.06 9.27
C GLY A 58 -14.79 28.32 9.86
N PRO A 59 -15.94 28.77 9.32
CA PRO A 59 -16.66 29.92 9.82
C PRO A 59 -17.03 29.78 11.28
N GLY A 60 -16.91 30.88 12.05
CA GLY A 60 -17.19 30.93 13.50
C GLY A 60 -16.04 30.51 14.40
N GLU A 61 -15.01 29.85 13.86
CA GLU A 61 -13.84 29.45 14.64
C GLU A 61 -12.84 30.59 14.85
N VAL A 62 -12.05 30.49 15.92
CA VAL A 62 -10.96 31.42 16.18
C VAL A 62 -9.89 31.27 15.10
N PHE A 63 -9.46 32.39 14.53
CA PHE A 63 -8.47 32.39 13.47
C PHE A 63 -7.12 31.85 13.96
N ASP A 64 -6.57 30.85 13.27
CA ASP A 64 -5.31 30.21 13.64
C ASP A 64 -4.42 30.05 12.40
N LEU A 65 -3.30 30.78 12.38
CA LEU A 65 -2.32 30.75 11.29
C LEU A 65 -1.63 29.38 11.16
N ALA A 66 -1.53 28.59 12.23
CA ALA A 66 -1.00 27.23 12.12
C ALA A 66 -2.02 26.33 11.36
N ARG A 67 -3.31 26.49 11.64
CA ARG A 67 -4.37 25.74 10.94
C ARG A 67 -4.52 26.18 9.46
N THR A 68 -4.23 27.44 9.12
CA THR A 68 -4.18 27.87 7.71
C THR A 68 -3.05 27.15 6.95
N ARG A 69 -1.87 26.98 7.56
CA ARG A 69 -0.76 26.22 6.97
C ARG A 69 -1.12 24.72 6.81
N VAL A 70 -1.85 24.17 7.79
CA VAL A 70 -2.35 22.78 7.68
C VAL A 70 -3.33 22.68 6.51
N SER A 71 -4.23 23.65 6.32
CA SER A 71 -5.16 23.70 5.18
C SER A 71 -4.39 23.78 3.84
N GLU A 72 -3.39 24.65 3.75
CA GLU A 72 -2.53 24.72 2.56
C GLU A 72 -1.82 23.39 2.27
N ALA A 73 -1.26 22.75 3.29
CA ALA A 73 -0.59 21.47 3.13
C ALA A 73 -1.54 20.37 2.66
N ARG A 74 -2.77 20.30 3.23
CA ARG A 74 -3.79 19.33 2.81
C ARG A 74 -4.19 19.55 1.35
N LEU A 75 -4.48 20.80 0.97
CA LEU A 75 -4.82 21.14 -0.42
C LEU A 75 -3.68 20.85 -1.40
N ARG A 76 -2.42 21.10 -1.05
CA ARG A 76 -1.27 20.72 -1.88
C ARG A 76 -1.12 19.21 -2.02
N ASN A 77 -1.41 18.49 -0.95
CA ASN A 77 -1.32 17.02 -0.94
C ASN A 77 -2.39 16.35 -1.81
N THR A 78 -3.48 17.04 -2.17
CA THR A 78 -4.44 16.51 -3.16
C THR A 78 -3.84 16.40 -4.55
N GLN A 79 -2.80 17.20 -4.84
CA GLN A 79 -2.16 17.32 -6.16
C GLN A 79 -3.12 17.84 -7.26
N PHE A 80 -4.21 18.51 -6.86
CA PHE A 80 -5.14 19.11 -7.81
C PHE A 80 -4.68 20.52 -8.26
N PHE A 81 -3.79 21.12 -7.47
CA PHE A 81 -3.42 22.52 -7.60
C PHE A 81 -1.89 22.69 -7.74
N GLU A 82 -1.48 23.52 -8.69
CA GLU A 82 -0.10 23.97 -8.84
C GLU A 82 0.29 24.95 -7.73
N GLU A 83 -0.64 25.85 -7.39
CA GLU A 83 -0.44 26.84 -6.34
C GLU A 83 -1.64 26.83 -5.38
N VAL A 84 -1.36 26.91 -4.09
CA VAL A 84 -2.35 27.06 -3.04
C VAL A 84 -1.87 28.12 -2.07
N ARG A 85 -2.76 29.07 -1.75
CA ARG A 85 -2.53 30.11 -0.75
C ARG A 85 -3.76 30.28 0.11
N VAL A 86 -3.57 30.23 1.43
CA VAL A 86 -4.66 30.42 2.43
C VAL A 86 -4.30 31.62 3.28
N THR A 87 -5.08 32.68 3.20
CA THR A 87 -4.78 33.98 3.86
C THR A 87 -5.97 34.51 4.63
N ALA A 88 -5.68 35.30 5.67
CA ALA A 88 -6.68 36.11 6.37
C ALA A 88 -6.91 37.40 5.62
N VAL A 89 -8.15 37.76 5.35
CA VAL A 89 -8.54 39.03 4.75
C VAL A 89 -9.34 39.83 5.78
N PRO A 90 -8.87 41.01 6.19
CA PRO A 90 -9.61 41.86 7.10
C PRO A 90 -10.99 42.22 6.56
N THR A 91 -11.99 42.31 7.46
CA THR A 91 -13.33 42.76 7.13
C THR A 91 -13.61 44.12 7.78
N SER A 92 -14.74 44.73 7.40
CA SER A 92 -15.21 45.98 8.04
C SER A 92 -15.69 45.78 9.50
N ILE A 93 -15.81 44.51 9.93
CA ILE A 93 -16.27 44.17 11.29
C ILE A 93 -15.04 43.94 12.17
N PRO A 94 -14.82 44.72 13.26
CA PRO A 94 -13.71 44.51 14.16
C PRO A 94 -13.69 43.10 14.76
N GLY A 95 -12.50 42.48 14.82
CA GLY A 95 -12.34 41.13 15.34
C GLY A 95 -12.81 40.00 14.41
N GLN A 96 -13.16 40.31 13.16
CA GLN A 96 -13.53 39.32 12.15
C GLN A 96 -12.65 39.41 10.89
N SER A 97 -12.27 38.26 10.34
CA SER A 97 -11.53 38.14 9.09
C SER A 97 -12.11 37.04 8.23
N ASP A 98 -12.07 37.21 6.92
CA ASP A 98 -12.43 36.13 5.99
C ASP A 98 -11.21 35.25 5.75
N LEU A 99 -11.46 33.95 5.59
CA LEU A 99 -10.46 32.98 5.15
C LEU A 99 -10.50 32.89 3.63
N ARG A 100 -9.53 33.53 2.96
CA ARG A 100 -9.42 33.46 1.52
C ARG A 100 -8.51 32.31 1.10
N VAL A 101 -9.07 31.41 0.29
CA VAL A 101 -8.36 30.29 -0.33
C VAL A 101 -8.23 30.61 -1.81
N THR A 102 -7.01 30.85 -2.27
CA THR A 102 -6.72 31.09 -3.69
C THR A 102 -5.97 29.89 -4.21
N VAL A 103 -6.49 29.28 -5.28
CA VAL A 103 -5.88 28.11 -5.91
C VAL A 103 -5.63 28.35 -7.39
N LYS A 104 -4.61 27.69 -7.93
CA LYS A 104 -4.36 27.56 -9.35
C LYS A 104 -4.41 26.09 -9.71
N GLU A 105 -5.40 25.70 -10.51
CA GLU A 105 -5.62 24.30 -10.87
C GLU A 105 -4.51 23.74 -11.75
N GLY A 106 -4.07 22.53 -11.44
CA GLY A 106 -3.11 21.75 -12.19
C GLY A 106 -3.76 20.60 -12.98
N PRO A 107 -2.97 19.82 -13.71
CA PRO A 107 -3.43 18.59 -14.35
C PRO A 107 -3.66 17.52 -13.29
N THR A 108 -4.86 16.91 -13.29
CA THR A 108 -5.24 15.84 -12.35
C THR A 108 -5.30 14.46 -13.02
N GLY A 109 -5.43 14.45 -14.34
CA GLY A 109 -5.39 13.25 -15.16
C GLY A 109 -3.98 12.93 -15.63
N GLN A 110 -3.58 11.66 -15.50
CA GLN A 110 -2.28 11.17 -15.91
C GLN A 110 -2.43 9.93 -16.78
N VAL A 111 -1.71 9.89 -17.90
CA VAL A 111 -1.48 8.67 -18.68
C VAL A 111 -0.05 8.22 -18.41
N SER A 112 0.10 7.00 -17.94
CA SER A 112 1.40 6.39 -17.71
C SER A 112 1.53 5.15 -18.58
N PHE A 113 2.70 4.95 -19.15
CA PHE A 113 3.05 3.72 -19.85
C PHE A 113 4.47 3.32 -19.47
N GLY A 114 4.72 2.05 -19.48
CA GLY A 114 6.03 1.53 -19.12
C GLY A 114 6.18 0.07 -19.51
N ALA A 115 7.41 -0.38 -19.41
CA ALA A 115 7.74 -1.79 -19.53
C ALA A 115 8.69 -2.15 -18.39
N GLY A 116 8.54 -3.35 -17.87
CA GLY A 116 9.39 -3.88 -16.80
C GLY A 116 9.67 -5.35 -17.05
N TYR A 117 10.68 -5.85 -16.38
CA TYR A 117 10.99 -7.26 -16.32
C TYR A 117 11.05 -7.68 -14.86
N SER A 118 10.44 -8.79 -14.53
CA SER A 118 10.66 -9.45 -13.24
C SER A 118 11.03 -10.91 -13.46
N THR A 119 11.74 -11.49 -12.52
CA THR A 119 12.09 -12.92 -12.55
C THR A 119 10.87 -13.83 -12.38
N VAL A 120 9.76 -13.27 -11.91
CA VAL A 120 8.50 -13.98 -11.69
C VAL A 120 7.59 -13.87 -12.91
N GLU A 121 7.26 -12.66 -13.33
CA GLU A 121 6.25 -12.41 -14.37
C GLU A 121 6.85 -12.31 -15.79
N GLY A 122 8.18 -12.31 -15.90
CA GLY A 122 8.87 -12.07 -17.15
C GLY A 122 8.81 -10.62 -17.62
N LEU A 123 8.81 -10.39 -18.93
CA LEU A 123 8.65 -9.07 -19.53
C LEU A 123 7.18 -8.67 -19.49
N VAL A 124 6.88 -7.49 -18.96
CA VAL A 124 5.53 -6.92 -18.86
C VAL A 124 5.54 -5.48 -19.33
N GLY A 125 4.65 -5.14 -20.25
CA GLY A 125 4.31 -3.77 -20.61
C GLY A 125 2.98 -3.35 -19.98
N PHE A 126 2.83 -2.07 -19.66
CA PHE A 126 1.55 -1.56 -19.16
C PHE A 126 1.22 -0.17 -19.71
N VAL A 127 -0.08 0.10 -19.75
CA VAL A 127 -0.65 1.44 -19.96
C VAL A 127 -1.66 1.68 -18.84
N GLU A 128 -1.59 2.85 -18.22
CA GLU A 128 -2.48 3.24 -17.14
C GLU A 128 -3.00 4.65 -17.39
N TYR A 129 -4.29 4.86 -17.20
CA TYR A 129 -4.91 6.16 -17.05
C TYR A 129 -5.42 6.29 -15.62
N ALA A 130 -5.05 7.39 -14.95
CA ALA A 130 -5.53 7.74 -13.62
C ALA A 130 -6.01 9.19 -13.62
N GLU A 131 -7.21 9.43 -13.08
CA GLU A 131 -7.77 10.76 -12.81
C GLU A 131 -8.04 10.85 -11.30
N SER A 132 -7.37 11.79 -10.64
CA SER A 132 -7.47 11.96 -9.19
C SER A 132 -8.56 12.94 -8.75
N ASN A 133 -9.06 13.76 -9.68
CA ASN A 133 -10.14 14.71 -9.45
C ASN A 133 -11.33 14.40 -10.37
N PHE A 134 -11.72 13.14 -10.45
CA PHE A 134 -12.83 12.69 -11.29
C PHE A 134 -14.16 13.21 -10.75
N ASP A 135 -15.11 13.43 -11.65
CA ASP A 135 -16.49 13.82 -11.34
C ASP A 135 -17.45 13.07 -12.27
N PHE A 136 -18.01 12.01 -11.77
CA PHE A 136 -18.93 11.16 -12.54
C PHE A 136 -20.15 11.92 -13.10
N SER A 137 -20.57 13.00 -12.44
CA SER A 137 -21.78 13.76 -12.80
C SER A 137 -21.50 14.91 -13.77
N ASN A 138 -20.23 15.28 -14.00
CA ASN A 138 -19.85 16.46 -14.80
C ASN A 138 -19.35 16.08 -16.20
N SER A 139 -20.25 15.64 -17.08
CA SER A 139 -19.90 15.29 -18.45
C SER A 139 -19.42 16.50 -19.28
N GLU A 140 -19.98 17.69 -19.04
CA GLU A 140 -19.57 18.92 -19.73
C GLU A 140 -18.17 19.40 -19.34
N GLY A 141 -17.75 19.13 -18.10
CA GLY A 141 -16.41 19.43 -17.57
C GLY A 141 -15.40 18.30 -17.76
N TRP A 142 -15.60 17.41 -18.73
CA TRP A 142 -14.71 16.28 -19.00
C TRP A 142 -14.55 15.34 -17.80
N TYR A 143 -15.66 15.14 -17.07
CA TYR A 143 -15.71 14.28 -15.86
C TYR A 143 -14.68 14.67 -14.79
N ARG A 144 -14.48 15.97 -14.52
CA ARG A 144 -13.53 16.47 -13.52
C ARG A 144 -14.20 17.42 -12.54
N GLY A 145 -13.75 17.37 -11.27
CA GLY A 145 -14.09 18.39 -10.29
C GLY A 145 -14.55 17.94 -8.93
N ASP A 146 -14.93 16.69 -8.72
CA ASP A 146 -15.53 16.21 -7.46
C ASP A 146 -14.54 15.47 -6.52
N GLY A 147 -13.27 15.38 -6.94
CA GLY A 147 -12.21 14.74 -6.15
C GLY A 147 -12.34 13.23 -6.06
N GLN A 148 -13.19 12.62 -6.87
CA GLN A 148 -13.28 11.17 -7.04
C GLN A 148 -12.02 10.66 -7.72
N LYS A 149 -11.69 9.37 -7.49
CA LYS A 149 -10.54 8.73 -8.13
C LYS A 149 -11.01 7.69 -9.14
N PHE A 150 -10.49 7.79 -10.33
CA PHE A 150 -10.75 6.84 -11.41
C PHE A 150 -9.42 6.31 -11.95
N ARG A 151 -9.32 5.01 -12.15
CA ARG A 151 -8.11 4.39 -12.68
C ARG A 151 -8.47 3.20 -13.57
N VAL A 152 -7.78 3.12 -14.70
CA VAL A 152 -7.79 1.94 -15.59
C VAL A 152 -6.35 1.58 -15.90
N ARG A 153 -6.00 0.31 -15.74
CA ARG A 153 -4.69 -0.22 -16.07
C ARG A 153 -4.83 -1.50 -16.90
N LEU A 154 -4.06 -1.56 -17.96
CA LEU A 154 -3.85 -2.72 -18.79
C LEU A 154 -2.41 -3.13 -18.71
N SER A 155 -2.14 -4.40 -18.40
CA SER A 155 -0.79 -4.96 -18.42
C SER A 155 -0.77 -6.19 -19.32
N VAL A 156 0.24 -6.28 -20.17
CA VAL A 156 0.44 -7.39 -21.07
C VAL A 156 1.88 -7.86 -20.98
N GLY A 157 2.07 -9.12 -20.68
CA GLY A 157 3.39 -9.71 -20.52
C GLY A 157 3.50 -11.09 -21.11
N SER A 158 4.70 -11.67 -21.05
CA SER A 158 4.97 -13.01 -21.56
C SER A 158 4.27 -14.10 -20.75
N LEU A 159 4.10 -13.89 -19.46
CA LEU A 159 3.53 -14.86 -18.51
C LEU A 159 2.30 -14.31 -17.77
N THR A 160 1.94 -13.05 -17.96
CA THR A 160 0.83 -12.41 -17.25
C THR A 160 0.12 -11.42 -18.15
N ASN A 161 -1.21 -11.38 -18.01
CA ASN A 161 -2.04 -10.34 -18.61
C ASN A 161 -3.02 -9.88 -17.54
N SER A 162 -3.17 -8.58 -17.34
CA SER A 162 -4.15 -8.06 -16.40
C SER A 162 -4.89 -6.85 -16.93
N PHE A 163 -6.14 -6.76 -16.52
CA PHE A 163 -6.99 -5.58 -16.61
C PHE A 163 -7.42 -5.22 -15.20
N GLU A 164 -7.24 -3.96 -14.84
CA GLU A 164 -7.66 -3.41 -13.55
C GLU A 164 -8.43 -2.12 -13.81
N HIS A 165 -9.61 -2.01 -13.23
CA HIS A 165 -10.38 -0.77 -13.19
C HIS A 165 -10.77 -0.51 -11.75
N SER A 166 -10.63 0.74 -11.28
CA SER A 166 -11.08 1.13 -9.95
C SER A 166 -11.70 2.53 -9.95
N PHE A 167 -12.67 2.69 -9.09
CA PHE A 167 -13.31 3.95 -8.77
C PHE A 167 -13.42 4.11 -7.26
N GLU A 168 -13.14 5.30 -6.74
CA GLU A 168 -13.30 5.64 -5.33
C GLU A 168 -13.91 7.04 -5.17
N GLU A 169 -14.99 7.12 -4.40
CA GLU A 169 -15.51 8.34 -3.79
C GLU A 169 -14.85 8.50 -2.41
N PRO A 170 -13.90 9.44 -2.23
CA PRO A 170 -13.13 9.53 -0.99
C PRO A 170 -13.88 10.15 0.18
N ALA A 171 -14.98 10.87 -0.10
CA ALA A 171 -15.74 11.63 0.89
C ALA A 171 -17.25 11.49 0.71
N LEU A 172 -17.74 10.26 0.82
CA LEU A 172 -19.17 9.97 0.66
C LEU A 172 -20.01 10.84 1.60
N TRP A 173 -20.96 11.59 1.02
CA TRP A 173 -21.79 12.58 1.72
C TRP A 173 -20.97 13.63 2.49
N GLU A 174 -19.86 14.10 1.93
CA GLU A 174 -18.93 15.07 2.53
C GLU A 174 -18.42 14.63 3.92
N ARG A 175 -18.33 13.31 4.15
CA ARG A 175 -17.81 12.72 5.38
C ARG A 175 -16.47 12.06 5.11
N ASP A 176 -15.66 11.85 6.16
CA ASP A 176 -14.44 11.04 6.10
C ASP A 176 -14.81 9.54 6.01
N LEU A 177 -15.43 9.18 4.90
CA LEU A 177 -15.83 7.82 4.53
C LEU A 177 -15.62 7.64 3.03
N ALA A 178 -14.58 6.90 2.66
CA ALA A 178 -14.35 6.54 1.28
C ALA A 178 -15.11 5.24 0.94
N VAL A 179 -15.74 5.23 -0.22
CA VAL A 179 -16.34 4.03 -0.80
C VAL A 179 -15.85 3.85 -2.22
N GLY A 180 -15.69 2.62 -2.63
CA GLY A 180 -15.19 2.36 -3.97
C GLY A 180 -15.45 0.94 -4.42
N TYR A 181 -15.13 0.71 -5.68
CA TYR A 181 -15.08 -0.63 -6.25
C TYR A 181 -13.84 -0.81 -7.11
N SER A 182 -13.44 -2.06 -7.28
CA SER A 182 -12.45 -2.47 -8.26
C SER A 182 -12.94 -3.67 -9.04
N ILE A 183 -12.61 -3.70 -10.32
CA ILE A 183 -12.83 -4.84 -11.22
C ILE A 183 -11.46 -5.26 -11.70
N GLU A 184 -11.16 -6.54 -11.56
CA GLU A 184 -9.89 -7.08 -12.03
C GLU A 184 -10.08 -8.36 -12.85
N ARG A 185 -9.22 -8.53 -13.82
CA ARG A 185 -9.01 -9.79 -14.52
C ARG A 185 -7.52 -10.03 -14.66
N ARG A 186 -7.05 -11.14 -14.14
CA ARG A 186 -5.62 -11.49 -14.16
C ARG A 186 -5.44 -12.92 -14.64
N TYR A 187 -4.65 -13.06 -15.67
CA TYR A 187 -4.11 -14.34 -16.10
C TYR A 187 -2.67 -14.48 -15.59
N ALA A 188 -2.37 -15.58 -14.93
CA ALA A 188 -1.07 -15.88 -14.36
C ALA A 188 -0.57 -17.24 -14.88
N GLY A 189 0.22 -17.21 -15.96
CA GLY A 189 0.95 -18.37 -16.48
C GLY A 189 2.32 -18.57 -15.83
N TYR A 190 2.71 -17.67 -14.92
CA TYR A 190 3.98 -17.76 -14.21
C TYR A 190 3.91 -18.62 -12.94
N ALA A 191 2.72 -18.95 -12.48
CA ALA A 191 2.54 -19.73 -11.26
C ALA A 191 3.20 -21.11 -11.35
N SER A 192 3.18 -21.72 -12.52
CA SER A 192 3.82 -22.99 -12.81
C SER A 192 3.97 -23.21 -14.32
N ALA A 193 4.94 -24.02 -14.73
CA ALA A 193 5.01 -24.53 -16.10
C ALA A 193 3.87 -25.51 -16.42
N ASN A 194 3.22 -26.09 -15.42
CA ASN A 194 2.24 -27.16 -15.56
C ASN A 194 0.79 -26.70 -15.54
N TYR A 195 0.52 -25.42 -15.24
CA TYR A 195 -0.82 -24.85 -15.23
C TYR A 195 -0.79 -23.31 -15.25
N SER A 196 -1.93 -22.74 -15.54
CA SER A 196 -2.14 -21.30 -15.39
C SER A 196 -3.38 -21.04 -14.54
N VAL A 197 -3.46 -19.85 -13.94
CA VAL A 197 -4.60 -19.43 -13.13
C VAL A 197 -5.20 -18.17 -13.74
N LEU A 198 -6.51 -18.18 -13.96
CA LEU A 198 -7.29 -17.01 -14.33
C LEU A 198 -8.16 -16.59 -13.13
N SER A 199 -7.99 -15.34 -12.71
CA SER A 199 -8.80 -14.69 -11.68
C SER A 199 -9.58 -13.54 -12.30
N GLU A 200 -10.89 -13.52 -12.10
CA GLU A 200 -11.78 -12.44 -12.49
C GLU A 200 -12.60 -12.04 -11.28
N GLY A 201 -12.68 -10.75 -10.96
CA GLY A 201 -13.37 -10.35 -9.76
C GLY A 201 -13.85 -8.91 -9.72
N ILE A 202 -14.81 -8.69 -8.82
CA ILE A 202 -15.25 -7.38 -8.40
C ILE A 202 -15.14 -7.29 -6.88
N SER A 203 -14.60 -6.18 -6.41
CA SER A 203 -14.52 -5.85 -4.98
C SER A 203 -15.22 -4.55 -4.73
N LEU A 204 -16.10 -4.52 -3.72
CA LEU A 204 -16.74 -3.31 -3.20
C LEU A 204 -16.14 -3.05 -1.82
N TYR A 205 -15.85 -1.81 -1.48
CA TYR A 205 -15.30 -1.50 -0.18
C TYR A 205 -15.75 -0.15 0.37
N ALA A 206 -15.73 -0.08 1.70
CA ALA A 206 -15.78 1.16 2.45
C ALA A 206 -14.56 1.24 3.36
N ARG A 207 -13.91 2.40 3.43
CA ARG A 207 -12.80 2.66 4.34
C ARG A 207 -12.95 3.99 5.04
N ARG A 208 -12.50 4.04 6.29
CA ARG A 208 -12.58 5.23 7.12
C ARG A 208 -11.35 5.33 8.00
N ARG A 209 -10.85 6.55 8.17
CA ARG A 209 -9.87 6.85 9.20
C ARG A 209 -10.58 6.95 10.55
N ILE A 210 -10.30 5.99 11.45
CA ILE A 210 -10.91 5.90 12.78
C ILE A 210 -10.19 6.84 13.74
N PHE A 211 -8.86 6.86 13.65
CA PHE A 211 -7.97 7.77 14.38
C PHE A 211 -6.90 8.28 13.41
N SER A 212 -6.07 9.25 13.84
CA SER A 212 -5.05 9.88 12.97
C SER A 212 -4.16 8.89 12.21
N ASN A 213 -3.86 7.74 12.84
CA ASN A 213 -2.95 6.73 12.30
C ASN A 213 -3.61 5.36 12.11
N ILE A 214 -4.94 5.26 12.31
CA ILE A 214 -5.68 4.00 12.20
C ILE A 214 -6.76 4.12 11.14
N GLU A 215 -6.67 3.27 10.14
CA GLU A 215 -7.68 3.12 9.09
C GLU A 215 -8.37 1.77 9.21
N GLY A 216 -9.69 1.77 9.17
CA GLY A 216 -10.52 0.57 9.04
C GLY A 216 -11.07 0.47 7.62
N ARG A 217 -11.09 -0.75 7.09
CA ARG A 217 -11.70 -1.08 5.81
C ARG A 217 -12.56 -2.32 5.92
N ILE A 218 -13.73 -2.29 5.29
CA ILE A 218 -14.61 -3.44 5.10
C ILE A 218 -14.84 -3.59 3.61
N GLY A 219 -14.80 -4.82 3.10
CA GLY A 219 -14.99 -5.11 1.70
C GLY A 219 -15.87 -6.34 1.47
N TYR A 220 -16.53 -6.37 0.32
CA TYR A 220 -17.15 -7.56 -0.25
C TYR A 220 -16.44 -7.90 -1.55
N ASN A 221 -16.04 -9.17 -1.71
CA ASN A 221 -15.32 -9.62 -2.88
C ASN A 221 -16.08 -10.79 -3.52
N LEU A 222 -16.27 -10.69 -4.82
CA LEU A 222 -16.78 -11.76 -5.64
C LEU A 222 -15.74 -12.09 -6.70
N ARG A 223 -15.14 -13.27 -6.61
CA ARG A 223 -14.07 -13.72 -7.53
C ARG A 223 -14.48 -15.01 -8.21
N ARG A 224 -14.14 -15.14 -9.47
CA ARG A 224 -14.19 -16.36 -10.25
C ARG A 224 -12.78 -16.79 -10.55
N MET A 225 -12.43 -18.01 -10.15
CA MET A 225 -11.11 -18.60 -10.34
C MET A 225 -11.22 -19.79 -11.29
N SER A 226 -10.34 -19.87 -12.28
CA SER A 226 -10.18 -21.07 -13.10
C SER A 226 -8.73 -21.48 -13.20
N VAL A 227 -8.50 -22.78 -13.30
CA VAL A 227 -7.20 -23.39 -13.51
C VAL A 227 -7.19 -24.00 -14.90
N ASP A 228 -6.34 -23.47 -15.75
CA ASP A 228 -6.30 -23.81 -17.17
C ASP A 228 -4.90 -24.32 -17.55
N ASN A 229 -4.77 -24.89 -18.74
CA ASN A 229 -3.50 -25.41 -19.30
C ASN A 229 -2.84 -26.46 -18.39
N VAL A 230 -3.65 -27.31 -17.75
CA VAL A 230 -3.17 -28.37 -16.87
C VAL A 230 -2.48 -29.47 -17.68
N THR A 231 -1.19 -29.69 -17.41
CA THR A 231 -0.40 -30.74 -18.06
C THR A 231 -0.57 -32.08 -17.32
N VAL A 232 -0.09 -33.17 -17.95
CA VAL A 232 -0.11 -34.51 -17.34
C VAL A 232 0.78 -34.62 -16.09
N ASP A 233 1.77 -33.72 -15.96
CA ASP A 233 2.73 -33.68 -14.88
C ASP A 233 2.30 -32.72 -13.75
N ALA A 234 1.06 -32.20 -13.81
CA ALA A 234 0.55 -31.29 -12.79
C ALA A 234 0.21 -32.05 -11.49
N PRO A 235 0.42 -31.42 -10.32
CA PRO A 235 0.03 -31.99 -9.03
C PRO A 235 -1.46 -32.34 -8.94
N ALA A 236 -1.81 -33.32 -8.11
CA ALA A 236 -3.17 -33.84 -7.99
C ALA A 236 -4.21 -32.77 -7.60
N ASP A 237 -3.86 -31.83 -6.72
CA ASP A 237 -4.71 -30.68 -6.35
C ASP A 237 -5.02 -29.80 -7.57
N VAL A 238 -4.03 -29.58 -8.45
CA VAL A 238 -4.16 -28.78 -9.69
C VAL A 238 -5.07 -29.49 -10.68
N VAL A 239 -4.88 -30.79 -10.88
CA VAL A 239 -5.73 -31.63 -11.75
C VAL A 239 -7.18 -31.61 -11.25
N THR A 240 -7.37 -31.70 -9.93
CA THR A 240 -8.69 -31.63 -9.29
C THR A 240 -9.39 -30.32 -9.59
N GLU A 241 -8.70 -29.19 -9.44
CA GLU A 241 -9.26 -27.85 -9.75
C GLU A 241 -9.48 -27.63 -11.24
N GLY A 242 -8.55 -28.07 -12.08
CA GLY A 242 -8.74 -28.03 -13.54
C GLY A 242 -9.98 -28.79 -14.01
N ASN A 243 -10.22 -29.97 -13.45
CA ASN A 243 -11.41 -30.79 -13.77
C ASN A 243 -12.71 -30.22 -13.16
N ALA A 244 -12.62 -29.51 -12.06
CA ALA A 244 -13.79 -28.90 -11.42
C ALA A 244 -14.31 -27.68 -12.19
N GLY A 245 -13.51 -27.10 -13.07
CA GLY A 245 -13.83 -25.89 -13.81
C GLY A 245 -13.75 -24.64 -12.94
N ALA A 246 -14.40 -23.57 -13.37
CA ALA A 246 -14.34 -22.31 -12.65
C ALA A 246 -15.09 -22.36 -11.32
N ARG A 247 -14.46 -21.88 -10.25
CA ARG A 247 -15.01 -21.72 -8.90
C ARG A 247 -15.35 -20.29 -8.61
N VAL A 248 -16.46 -20.06 -7.94
CA VAL A 248 -16.88 -18.76 -7.46
C VAL A 248 -16.56 -18.64 -5.96
N ILE A 249 -15.86 -17.57 -5.58
CA ILE A 249 -15.55 -17.24 -4.21
C ILE A 249 -16.26 -15.92 -3.87
N SER A 250 -17.17 -15.99 -2.91
CA SER A 250 -17.89 -14.84 -2.39
C SER A 250 -17.46 -14.63 -0.94
N SER A 251 -16.84 -13.49 -0.64
CA SER A 251 -16.26 -13.23 0.68
C SER A 251 -16.53 -11.81 1.18
N ILE A 252 -16.52 -11.67 2.51
CA ILE A 252 -16.43 -10.39 3.20
C ILE A 252 -15.05 -10.30 3.84
N SER A 253 -14.40 -9.15 3.68
CA SER A 253 -13.11 -8.86 4.32
C SER A 253 -13.24 -7.65 5.25
N ALA A 254 -12.50 -7.69 6.36
CA ALA A 254 -12.32 -6.56 7.27
C ALA A 254 -10.83 -6.39 7.55
N SER A 255 -10.34 -5.15 7.51
CA SER A 255 -8.96 -4.87 7.87
C SER A 255 -8.84 -3.64 8.75
N LEU A 256 -7.86 -3.67 9.64
CA LEU A 256 -7.48 -2.57 10.50
C LEU A 256 -5.98 -2.33 10.32
N THR A 257 -5.62 -1.13 9.91
CA THR A 257 -4.22 -0.75 9.65
C THR A 257 -3.83 0.43 10.52
N TYR A 258 -2.76 0.27 11.30
CA TYR A 258 -2.05 1.31 12.01
C TYR A 258 -0.76 1.64 11.26
N ASP A 259 -0.54 2.91 10.88
CA ASP A 259 0.64 3.34 10.13
C ASP A 259 1.19 4.67 10.68
N THR A 260 2.44 4.63 11.14
CA THR A 260 3.19 5.78 11.68
C THR A 260 4.53 5.96 10.98
N ARG A 261 4.70 5.36 9.80
CA ARG A 261 5.93 5.54 9.02
C ARG A 261 6.12 7.00 8.63
N ASP A 262 7.36 7.46 8.66
CA ASP A 262 7.73 8.79 8.21
C ASP A 262 7.65 8.93 6.68
N GLU A 263 7.99 7.87 5.94
CA GLU A 263 7.92 7.82 4.49
C GLU A 263 7.33 6.49 4.01
N TYR A 264 6.67 6.52 2.86
CA TYR A 264 6.04 5.35 2.28
C TYR A 264 7.06 4.40 1.62
N ASN A 265 7.97 4.94 0.80
CA ASN A 265 8.90 4.16 -0.03
C ASN A 265 10.15 3.71 0.74
N PHE A 266 10.76 4.62 1.50
CA PHE A 266 11.97 4.37 2.27
C PHE A 266 11.78 4.77 3.73
N PRO A 267 10.92 4.08 4.47
CA PRO A 267 10.68 4.42 5.87
C PRO A 267 11.98 4.31 6.68
N THR A 268 12.26 5.35 7.44
CA THR A 268 13.41 5.38 8.36
C THR A 268 13.01 5.17 9.80
N LYS A 269 11.78 5.49 10.15
CA LYS A 269 11.20 5.32 11.50
C LYS A 269 9.70 5.01 11.39
N GLY A 270 9.17 4.56 12.52
CA GLY A 270 7.75 4.28 12.67
C GLY A 270 7.42 2.80 12.53
N SER A 271 6.15 2.52 12.53
CA SER A 271 5.61 1.16 12.46
C SER A 271 4.43 1.10 11.51
N ARG A 272 4.22 -0.06 10.94
CA ARG A 272 2.96 -0.42 10.29
C ARG A 272 2.50 -1.77 10.79
N ILE A 273 1.23 -1.86 11.19
CA ILE A 273 0.57 -3.09 11.64
C ILE A 273 -0.76 -3.18 10.90
N SER A 274 -1.03 -4.29 10.28
CA SER A 274 -2.29 -4.54 9.57
C SER A 274 -2.81 -5.93 9.91
N LEU A 275 -4.03 -5.99 10.43
CA LEU A 275 -4.78 -7.22 10.62
C LEU A 275 -5.86 -7.28 9.55
N THR A 276 -5.96 -8.40 8.85
CA THR A 276 -6.98 -8.64 7.82
C THR A 276 -7.65 -9.98 8.11
N GLU A 277 -8.98 -9.96 8.13
CA GLU A 277 -9.85 -11.13 8.25
C GLU A 277 -10.70 -11.24 6.99
N GLU A 278 -10.78 -12.43 6.40
CA GLU A 278 -11.61 -12.70 5.24
C GLU A 278 -12.44 -13.96 5.48
N LEU A 279 -13.76 -13.82 5.44
CA LEU A 279 -14.72 -14.90 5.55
C LEU A 279 -15.36 -15.16 4.19
N ALA A 280 -15.15 -16.35 3.63
CA ALA A 280 -15.72 -16.78 2.37
C ALA A 280 -16.81 -17.85 2.57
N GLY A 281 -17.80 -17.83 1.69
CA GLY A 281 -18.94 -18.75 1.75
C GLY A 281 -19.83 -18.50 2.96
N ASN A 282 -20.22 -19.56 3.69
CA ASN A 282 -20.95 -19.46 4.96
C ASN A 282 -22.21 -18.56 4.92
N GLY A 283 -23.03 -18.69 3.90
CA GLY A 283 -24.23 -17.86 3.72
C GLY A 283 -24.06 -16.71 2.70
N LEU A 284 -22.83 -16.38 2.30
CA LEU A 284 -22.54 -15.41 1.25
C LEU A 284 -22.65 -16.00 -0.17
N GLY A 285 -22.84 -17.31 -0.29
CA GLY A 285 -22.79 -18.04 -1.56
C GLY A 285 -21.35 -18.39 -1.97
N GLY A 286 -21.18 -18.86 -3.20
CA GLY A 286 -19.90 -19.34 -3.73
C GLY A 286 -19.60 -20.80 -3.40
N ASP A 287 -18.55 -21.32 -4.05
CA ASP A 287 -18.22 -22.74 -4.01
C ASP A 287 -17.23 -23.08 -2.88
N ILE A 288 -16.51 -22.08 -2.37
CA ILE A 288 -15.42 -22.25 -1.41
C ILE A 288 -15.78 -21.59 -0.08
N LYS A 289 -15.45 -22.24 1.03
CA LYS A 289 -15.75 -21.76 2.37
C LYS A 289 -14.48 -21.77 3.22
N TYR A 290 -14.08 -20.61 3.71
CA TYR A 290 -12.92 -20.45 4.59
C TYR A 290 -13.02 -19.22 5.48
N LEU A 291 -12.18 -19.21 6.52
CA LEU A 291 -11.76 -18.03 7.25
C LEU A 291 -10.25 -17.89 7.07
N LYS A 292 -9.81 -16.73 6.60
CA LYS A 292 -8.41 -16.37 6.38
C LYS A 292 -8.04 -15.17 7.22
N SER A 293 -7.12 -15.37 8.16
CA SER A 293 -6.63 -14.36 9.08
C SER A 293 -5.17 -14.06 8.74
N GLU A 294 -4.81 -12.79 8.57
CA GLU A 294 -3.45 -12.39 8.30
C GLU A 294 -3.05 -11.17 9.12
N LEU A 295 -1.97 -11.29 9.89
CA LEU A 295 -1.31 -10.18 10.58
C LEU A 295 0.00 -9.86 9.88
N ARG A 296 0.17 -8.61 9.48
CA ARG A 296 1.40 -8.06 8.92
C ARG A 296 1.92 -6.95 9.81
N THR A 297 3.19 -6.98 10.12
CA THR A 297 3.85 -5.99 10.97
C THR A 297 5.14 -5.51 10.33
N GLY A 298 5.48 -4.24 10.53
CA GLY A 298 6.76 -3.68 10.15
C GLY A 298 7.18 -2.61 11.14
N ARG A 299 8.46 -2.57 11.47
CA ARG A 299 9.06 -1.55 12.33
C ARG A 299 10.39 -1.10 11.74
N TRP A 300 10.60 0.21 11.70
CA TRP A 300 11.81 0.81 11.17
C TRP A 300 12.51 1.65 12.25
N PHE A 301 13.84 1.54 12.29
CA PHE A 301 14.70 2.19 13.25
C PHE A 301 15.83 2.91 12.51
N LEU A 302 15.92 4.22 12.69
CA LEU A 302 17.04 5.00 12.21
C LEU A 302 18.25 4.77 13.14
N VAL A 303 19.25 4.06 12.66
CA VAL A 303 20.45 3.69 13.43
C VAL A 303 21.46 4.83 13.42
N SER A 304 21.69 5.43 12.26
CA SER A 304 22.58 6.56 12.10
C SER A 304 21.93 7.66 11.28
N PRO A 305 21.58 8.80 11.89
CA PRO A 305 21.02 9.92 11.15
C PRO A 305 21.98 10.51 10.10
N THR A 306 23.28 10.52 10.39
CA THR A 306 24.30 11.12 9.51
C THR A 306 24.50 10.32 8.21
N ALA A 307 24.44 8.99 8.29
CA ALA A 307 24.59 8.09 7.15
C ALA A 307 23.26 7.52 6.67
N GLU A 308 22.15 7.99 7.21
CA GLU A 308 20.78 7.49 6.98
C GLU A 308 20.73 5.95 6.93
N GLN A 309 21.34 5.32 7.97
CA GLN A 309 21.30 3.88 8.14
C GLN A 309 20.02 3.47 8.85
N THR A 310 19.31 2.51 8.30
CA THR A 310 18.02 2.05 8.84
C THR A 310 18.02 0.54 9.00
N ILE A 311 17.42 0.06 10.09
CA ILE A 311 17.03 -1.35 10.25
C ILE A 311 15.52 -1.42 10.13
N GLY A 312 15.04 -2.22 9.18
CA GLY A 312 13.63 -2.59 9.04
C GLY A 312 13.44 -4.03 9.50
N VAL A 313 12.42 -4.26 10.32
CA VAL A 313 12.01 -5.60 10.77
C VAL A 313 10.58 -5.81 10.32
N ILE A 314 10.32 -6.89 9.60
CA ILE A 314 9.01 -7.24 9.06
C ILE A 314 8.62 -8.61 9.60
N GLY A 315 7.38 -8.74 10.03
CA GLY A 315 6.77 -10.00 10.44
C GLY A 315 5.42 -10.19 9.78
N ARG A 316 5.13 -11.42 9.36
CA ARG A 316 3.82 -11.82 8.84
C ARG A 316 3.43 -13.15 9.43
N VAL A 317 2.16 -13.31 9.78
CA VAL A 317 1.59 -14.57 10.27
C VAL A 317 0.22 -14.71 9.64
N GLY A 318 -0.09 -15.90 9.14
CA GLY A 318 -1.40 -16.18 8.58
C GLY A 318 -1.93 -17.55 8.97
N LEU A 319 -3.24 -17.61 9.06
CA LEU A 319 -4.03 -18.79 9.35
C LEU A 319 -5.18 -18.88 8.36
N LEU A 320 -5.33 -20.01 7.74
CA LEU A 320 -6.43 -20.35 6.84
C LEU A 320 -7.14 -21.59 7.38
N THR A 321 -8.44 -21.47 7.66
CA THR A 321 -9.26 -22.57 8.13
C THR A 321 -10.42 -22.81 7.18
N GLY A 322 -10.60 -24.04 6.74
CA GLY A 322 -11.67 -24.43 5.82
C GLY A 322 -12.88 -24.99 6.57
N SER A 323 -14.07 -24.50 6.30
CA SER A 323 -15.31 -25.04 6.86
C SER A 323 -16.02 -26.04 5.93
N GLY A 324 -15.29 -26.67 5.03
CA GLY A 324 -15.83 -27.64 4.05
C GLY A 324 -14.87 -28.77 3.67
N GLY A 325 -13.73 -28.86 4.31
CA GLY A 325 -12.74 -29.94 4.18
C GLY A 325 -11.74 -29.76 3.02
N TYR A 326 -12.09 -29.11 1.92
CA TYR A 326 -11.19 -28.88 0.79
C TYR A 326 -10.98 -27.38 0.55
N LEU A 327 -9.71 -26.98 0.46
CA LEU A 327 -9.31 -25.62 0.15
C LEU A 327 -8.39 -25.64 -1.08
N PRO A 328 -8.75 -24.94 -2.16
CA PRO A 328 -7.94 -24.89 -3.37
C PRO A 328 -6.55 -24.34 -3.08
N PHE A 329 -5.56 -24.83 -3.82
CA PHE A 329 -4.16 -24.43 -3.66
C PHE A 329 -3.97 -22.92 -3.86
N TYR A 330 -4.72 -22.27 -4.71
CA TYR A 330 -4.60 -20.84 -5.00
C TYR A 330 -5.11 -19.93 -3.86
N GLU A 331 -5.80 -20.45 -2.84
CA GLU A 331 -6.16 -19.72 -1.62
C GLU A 331 -5.16 -19.91 -0.47
N ARG A 332 -4.28 -20.91 -0.57
CA ARG A 332 -3.28 -21.26 0.46
C ARG A 332 -2.16 -20.22 0.51
N PHE A 333 -1.40 -20.26 1.59
CA PHE A 333 -0.22 -19.41 1.78
C PHE A 333 1.03 -20.03 1.16
N TYR A 334 1.85 -19.17 0.57
CA TYR A 334 3.15 -19.49 0.00
C TYR A 334 4.17 -18.46 0.43
N LEU A 335 5.45 -18.82 0.38
CA LEU A 335 6.59 -17.91 0.50
C LEU A 335 7.57 -18.20 -0.64
N GLY A 336 8.50 -17.28 -0.87
CA GLY A 336 9.52 -17.36 -1.91
C GLY A 336 9.34 -16.32 -3.00
N GLY A 337 10.46 -15.73 -3.42
CA GLY A 337 10.52 -14.72 -4.47
C GLY A 337 10.87 -13.33 -3.95
N ALA A 338 10.76 -12.35 -4.83
CA ALA A 338 11.26 -10.99 -4.61
C ALA A 338 10.61 -10.23 -3.44
N TYR A 339 9.47 -10.70 -2.91
CA TYR A 339 8.67 -9.95 -1.94
C TYR A 339 8.70 -10.51 -0.52
N ASP A 340 9.33 -11.68 -0.32
CA ASP A 340 9.48 -12.30 1.00
C ASP A 340 10.79 -13.08 1.11
N MET A 341 10.84 -14.37 0.85
CA MET A 341 12.05 -15.18 0.99
C MET A 341 12.89 -15.12 -0.29
N ARG A 342 13.83 -14.19 -0.31
CA ARG A 342 14.58 -13.78 -1.52
C ARG A 342 15.65 -14.76 -1.98
N GLY A 343 16.01 -15.73 -1.14
CA GLY A 343 16.89 -16.86 -1.52
C GLY A 343 16.16 -17.99 -2.25
N PHE A 344 14.84 -17.86 -2.42
CA PHE A 344 13.97 -18.88 -3.03
C PHE A 344 13.25 -18.32 -4.26
N GLY A 345 12.87 -19.17 -5.18
CA GLY A 345 12.02 -18.80 -6.31
C GLY A 345 10.58 -18.51 -5.88
N TYR A 346 9.79 -17.98 -6.81
CA TYR A 346 8.41 -17.62 -6.53
C TYR A 346 7.58 -18.84 -6.10
N ASN A 347 6.92 -18.74 -4.95
CA ASN A 347 6.13 -19.81 -4.33
C ASN A 347 6.91 -21.11 -4.06
N GLU A 348 8.24 -21.09 -4.06
CA GLU A 348 9.05 -22.29 -3.81
C GLU A 348 8.99 -22.77 -2.36
N VAL A 349 8.60 -21.94 -1.41
CA VAL A 349 8.45 -22.29 0.00
C VAL A 349 6.99 -22.55 0.31
N GLY A 350 6.64 -23.82 0.55
CA GLY A 350 5.29 -24.26 0.85
C GLY A 350 5.26 -25.74 1.15
N ALA A 351 4.12 -26.23 1.61
CA ALA A 351 3.94 -27.67 1.82
C ALA A 351 3.84 -28.37 0.45
N TYR A 352 4.64 -29.39 0.27
CA TYR A 352 4.69 -30.22 -0.94
C TYR A 352 3.58 -31.25 -0.95
N ASP A 353 3.10 -31.60 -2.14
CA ASP A 353 2.21 -32.73 -2.27
C ASP A 353 2.99 -34.03 -2.02
N THR A 354 2.54 -34.80 -1.03
CA THR A 354 3.22 -36.06 -0.64
C THR A 354 2.80 -37.25 -1.53
N TYR A 355 1.85 -37.07 -2.43
CA TYR A 355 1.24 -38.18 -3.16
C TYR A 355 1.84 -38.42 -4.53
N ASP A 356 2.59 -37.48 -5.10
CA ASP A 356 3.14 -37.66 -6.44
C ASP A 356 4.64 -37.31 -6.51
N THR A 357 5.47 -38.28 -6.19
CA THR A 357 6.92 -38.18 -6.36
C THR A 357 7.36 -38.33 -7.84
N ALA A 358 6.46 -38.72 -8.72
CA ALA A 358 6.77 -38.95 -10.15
C ALA A 358 6.64 -37.67 -10.99
N ASN A 359 5.76 -36.74 -10.59
CA ASN A 359 5.36 -35.61 -11.44
C ASN A 359 5.79 -34.21 -10.91
N GLY A 360 6.95 -34.14 -10.32
CA GLY A 360 7.59 -32.85 -9.96
C GLY A 360 7.12 -32.32 -8.62
N ASN A 361 8.06 -32.20 -7.72
CA ASN A 361 7.92 -31.63 -6.40
C ASN A 361 7.55 -30.14 -6.46
N GLN A 362 6.27 -29.82 -6.66
CA GLN A 362 5.78 -28.44 -6.62
C GLN A 362 5.14 -28.16 -5.25
N PRO A 363 5.44 -27.02 -4.63
CA PRO A 363 4.77 -26.62 -3.42
C PRO A 363 3.30 -26.28 -3.69
N MET A 364 2.42 -26.85 -2.87
CA MET A 364 0.97 -26.65 -2.95
C MET A 364 0.45 -25.69 -1.87
N GLY A 365 1.37 -24.94 -1.27
CA GLY A 365 1.04 -23.98 -0.22
C GLY A 365 0.61 -24.63 1.09
N GLY A 366 0.28 -23.81 2.08
CA GLY A 366 -0.11 -24.24 3.41
C GLY A 366 -1.26 -23.46 3.99
N MET A 367 -1.79 -24.01 5.09
CA MET A 367 -2.90 -23.40 5.84
C MET A 367 -2.41 -22.40 6.88
N THR A 368 -1.16 -22.52 7.30
CA THR A 368 -0.50 -21.57 8.20
C THR A 368 0.83 -21.14 7.63
N TYR A 369 1.21 -19.90 7.87
CA TYR A 369 2.54 -19.43 7.55
C TYR A 369 3.03 -18.42 8.59
N GLY A 370 4.33 -18.36 8.73
CA GLY A 370 5.03 -17.32 9.46
C GLY A 370 6.21 -16.82 8.61
N PHE A 371 6.42 -15.53 8.59
CA PHE A 371 7.53 -14.89 7.89
C PHE A 371 8.16 -13.82 8.76
N PHE A 372 9.46 -13.77 8.76
CA PHE A 372 10.26 -12.75 9.40
C PHE A 372 11.36 -12.28 8.44
N SER A 373 11.56 -10.98 8.37
CA SER A 373 12.66 -10.38 7.63
C SER A 373 13.31 -9.27 8.43
N ALA A 374 14.62 -9.25 8.46
CA ALA A 374 15.41 -8.14 8.97
C ALA A 374 16.26 -7.59 7.83
N GLU A 375 16.10 -6.30 7.54
CA GLU A 375 16.83 -5.62 6.47
C GLU A 375 17.56 -4.40 7.02
N TYR A 376 18.86 -4.36 6.85
CA TYR A 376 19.70 -3.20 7.10
C TYR A 376 19.94 -2.45 5.81
N THR A 377 19.67 -1.16 5.79
CA THR A 377 19.90 -0.32 4.61
C THR A 377 20.82 0.86 4.93
N ILE A 378 21.62 1.23 3.95
CA ILE A 378 22.49 2.41 3.99
C ILE A 378 22.24 3.27 2.75
N LYS A 379 22.03 4.56 2.95
CA LYS A 379 21.86 5.52 1.86
C LYS A 379 23.21 5.75 1.17
N ALA A 380 23.23 5.55 -0.15
CA ALA A 380 24.38 5.86 -0.99
C ALA A 380 24.16 7.15 -1.81
N ALA A 381 22.89 7.42 -2.22
CA ALA A 381 22.46 8.64 -2.86
C ALA A 381 20.97 8.89 -2.51
N ASP A 382 20.40 10.03 -2.90
CA ASP A 382 19.00 10.38 -2.59
C ASP A 382 18.01 9.35 -3.12
N ASN A 383 18.33 8.73 -4.23
CA ASN A 383 17.51 7.70 -4.86
C ASN A 383 18.08 6.28 -4.76
N LEU A 384 19.22 6.07 -4.07
CA LEU A 384 19.93 4.78 -4.01
C LEU A 384 20.24 4.38 -2.58
N ARG A 385 19.86 3.15 -2.21
CA ARG A 385 20.24 2.50 -0.96
C ARG A 385 20.80 1.11 -1.24
N PHE A 386 21.83 0.71 -0.50
CA PHE A 386 22.26 -0.67 -0.42
C PHE A 386 21.58 -1.35 0.75
N ALA A 387 21.34 -2.65 0.62
CA ALA A 387 20.66 -3.46 1.62
C ALA A 387 21.41 -4.74 1.90
N ALA A 388 21.40 -5.18 3.16
CA ALA A 388 21.72 -6.53 3.57
C ALA A 388 20.53 -7.08 4.33
N PHE A 389 20.17 -8.34 4.09
CA PHE A 389 18.93 -8.89 4.66
C PHE A 389 19.11 -10.34 5.12
N TYR A 390 18.23 -10.72 6.01
CA TYR A 390 18.00 -12.09 6.45
C TYR A 390 16.49 -12.34 6.48
N ASP A 391 16.08 -13.42 5.81
CA ASP A 391 14.68 -13.85 5.73
C ASP A 391 14.54 -15.23 6.38
N TYR A 392 13.41 -15.44 7.08
CA TYR A 392 13.06 -16.69 7.72
C TYR A 392 11.57 -16.95 7.53
N GLY A 393 11.21 -18.17 7.16
CA GLY A 393 9.82 -18.50 6.90
C GLY A 393 9.44 -19.94 7.15
N ILE A 394 8.20 -20.13 7.53
CA ILE A 394 7.53 -21.43 7.68
C ILE A 394 6.23 -21.42 6.90
N VAL A 395 5.92 -22.49 6.24
CA VAL A 395 4.61 -22.76 5.64
C VAL A 395 4.20 -24.19 5.97
N ASN A 396 3.12 -24.35 6.74
CA ASN A 396 2.68 -25.67 7.18
C ASN A 396 1.35 -26.05 6.53
N ARG A 397 1.22 -27.34 6.19
CA ARG A 397 0.07 -27.89 5.47
C ARG A 397 -1.21 -27.84 6.28
N SER A 398 -1.13 -28.10 7.58
CA SER A 398 -2.30 -28.27 8.44
C SER A 398 -2.73 -26.96 9.07
N GLU A 399 -4.03 -26.81 9.27
CA GLU A 399 -4.62 -25.73 10.07
C GLU A 399 -4.03 -25.75 11.49
N THR A 400 -3.82 -24.55 12.07
CA THR A 400 -3.29 -24.37 13.43
C THR A 400 -1.89 -24.95 13.74
N ASN A 401 -1.22 -25.50 12.73
CA ASN A 401 0.15 -25.98 12.89
C ASN A 401 1.16 -24.87 12.54
N PHE A 402 1.90 -24.37 13.50
CA PHE A 402 3.00 -23.41 13.34
C PHE A 402 4.36 -24.05 13.67
N SER A 403 4.56 -25.30 13.25
CA SER A 403 5.83 -25.99 13.46
C SER A 403 6.96 -25.29 12.73
N VAL A 404 8.08 -25.15 13.40
CA VAL A 404 9.34 -24.62 12.85
C VAL A 404 10.27 -25.73 12.31
N SER A 405 9.82 -26.98 12.33
CA SER A 405 10.62 -28.12 11.87
C SER A 405 10.94 -28.08 10.38
N GLU A 406 10.07 -27.41 9.60
CA GLU A 406 10.22 -27.21 8.16
C GLU A 406 10.53 -25.76 7.81
N ALA A 407 11.28 -25.09 8.68
CA ALA A 407 11.66 -23.70 8.45
C ALA A 407 12.64 -23.56 7.30
N ASN A 408 12.50 -22.48 6.56
CA ASN A 408 13.40 -22.07 5.51
C ASN A 408 14.03 -20.74 5.91
N SER A 409 15.26 -20.48 5.51
CA SER A 409 15.90 -19.20 5.74
C SER A 409 16.88 -18.88 4.64
N ASP A 410 17.09 -17.61 4.43
CA ASP A 410 18.05 -17.08 3.47
C ASP A 410 18.67 -15.78 3.98
N TYR A 411 19.73 -15.36 3.33
CA TYR A 411 20.36 -14.07 3.51
C TYR A 411 20.79 -13.51 2.16
N GLY A 412 21.05 -12.22 2.11
CA GLY A 412 21.50 -11.65 0.86
C GLY A 412 21.88 -10.18 0.94
N LEU A 413 22.24 -9.68 -0.24
CA LEU A 413 22.57 -8.29 -0.48
C LEU A 413 21.69 -7.75 -1.60
N GLY A 414 21.40 -6.46 -1.55
CA GLY A 414 20.56 -5.86 -2.57
C GLY A 414 20.75 -4.36 -2.73
N MET A 415 20.09 -3.84 -3.75
CA MET A 415 19.98 -2.42 -4.03
C MET A 415 18.53 -1.99 -4.10
N ARG A 416 18.27 -0.77 -3.66
CA ARG A 416 16.97 -0.11 -3.67
C ARG A 416 17.12 1.19 -4.43
N ILE A 417 16.47 1.34 -5.57
CA ILE A 417 16.58 2.53 -6.43
C ILE A 417 15.20 3.15 -6.57
N LEU A 418 15.06 4.42 -6.18
CA LEU A 418 13.82 5.18 -6.37
C LEU A 418 13.78 5.74 -7.79
N LEU A 419 12.82 5.31 -8.58
CA LEU A 419 12.61 5.74 -9.96
C LEU A 419 11.14 6.15 -10.15
N GLY A 420 10.89 7.40 -10.48
CA GLY A 420 9.52 7.88 -10.77
C GLY A 420 8.50 7.66 -9.65
N GLY A 421 8.94 7.69 -8.38
CA GLY A 421 8.08 7.45 -7.22
C GLY A 421 7.88 5.98 -6.82
N ALA A 422 8.41 5.03 -7.59
CA ALA A 422 8.40 3.61 -7.26
C ALA A 422 9.81 3.10 -6.94
N VAL A 423 9.90 2.08 -6.09
CA VAL A 423 11.18 1.47 -5.70
C VAL A 423 11.48 0.29 -6.60
N MET A 424 12.61 0.34 -7.28
CA MET A 424 13.22 -0.80 -7.94
C MET A 424 14.13 -1.53 -6.95
N ARG A 425 13.97 -2.84 -6.84
CA ARG A 425 14.78 -3.71 -5.97
C ARG A 425 15.54 -4.72 -6.80
N LEU A 426 16.81 -4.88 -6.47
CA LEU A 426 17.71 -5.88 -7.05
C LEU A 426 18.28 -6.64 -5.86
N ASP A 427 17.95 -7.91 -5.73
CA ASP A 427 18.36 -8.75 -4.60
C ASP A 427 19.08 -10.01 -5.06
N PHE A 428 20.19 -10.30 -4.40
CA PHE A 428 20.94 -11.54 -4.50
C PHE A 428 20.77 -12.31 -3.21
N GLY A 429 19.90 -13.32 -3.22
CA GLY A 429 19.56 -14.14 -2.07
C GLY A 429 20.26 -15.49 -2.10
N PHE A 430 20.71 -15.93 -0.96
CA PHE A 430 21.41 -17.20 -0.76
C PHE A 430 20.64 -18.06 0.25
N PRO A 431 20.09 -19.22 -0.16
CA PRO A 431 19.45 -20.13 0.77
C PRO A 431 20.43 -20.58 1.84
N LEU A 432 20.01 -20.58 3.09
CA LEU A 432 20.81 -21.01 4.24
C LEU A 432 20.23 -22.30 4.84
N GLN A 433 18.91 -22.35 5.02
CA GLN A 433 18.19 -23.54 5.48
C GLN A 433 17.04 -23.81 4.52
N THR A 434 16.89 -25.05 4.10
CA THR A 434 15.86 -25.48 3.15
C THR A 434 15.09 -26.65 3.70
N THR A 435 13.77 -26.67 3.49
CA THR A 435 12.94 -27.87 3.74
C THR A 435 13.29 -28.94 2.70
N LYS A 436 13.23 -30.19 3.11
CA LYS A 436 13.42 -31.31 2.20
C LYS A 436 12.15 -31.70 1.48
N ALA A 437 12.25 -31.92 0.18
CA ALA A 437 11.13 -32.53 -0.57
C ALA A 437 10.83 -33.96 -0.08
N PRO A 438 9.61 -34.46 -0.34
CA PRO A 438 9.34 -35.88 -0.20
C PRO A 438 10.39 -36.70 -0.97
N GLY A 439 11.10 -37.60 -0.29
CA GLY A 439 12.25 -38.33 -0.87
C GLY A 439 13.62 -37.82 -0.44
N GLY A 440 13.70 -36.74 0.35
CA GLY A 440 14.94 -36.30 1.02
C GLY A 440 15.84 -35.37 0.22
N ALA A 441 15.46 -35.00 -1.00
CA ALA A 441 16.19 -34.00 -1.81
C ALA A 441 15.98 -32.58 -1.23
N ASP A 442 17.05 -31.79 -1.17
CA ASP A 442 16.93 -30.38 -0.83
C ASP A 442 16.17 -29.64 -1.94
N ILE A 443 15.13 -28.91 -1.58
CA ILE A 443 14.25 -28.18 -2.51
C ILE A 443 15.02 -27.13 -3.29
N ASN A 444 16.08 -26.61 -2.72
CA ASN A 444 16.96 -25.62 -3.33
C ASN A 444 18.43 -26.06 -3.31
N ALA A 445 18.74 -27.15 -4.01
CA ALA A 445 20.13 -27.53 -4.25
C ALA A 445 20.90 -26.53 -5.15
N GLY A 446 20.29 -25.42 -5.52
CA GLY A 446 20.85 -24.52 -6.51
C GLY A 446 21.10 -23.12 -6.00
N GLY A 447 22.18 -22.82 -5.46
CA GLY A 447 22.89 -21.56 -5.43
C GLY A 447 22.09 -20.26 -5.24
N MET A 448 22.74 -19.15 -5.52
CA MET A 448 22.19 -17.79 -5.45
C MET A 448 20.96 -17.60 -6.35
N LYS A 449 19.93 -16.98 -5.79
CA LYS A 449 18.78 -16.48 -6.55
C LYS A 449 18.92 -14.97 -6.78
N PHE A 450 18.71 -14.55 -8.01
CA PHE A 450 18.59 -13.14 -8.35
C PHE A 450 17.12 -12.78 -8.45
N ASN A 451 16.71 -11.79 -7.67
CA ASN A 451 15.36 -11.27 -7.70
C ASN A 451 15.36 -9.81 -8.14
N PHE A 452 14.48 -9.50 -9.06
CA PHE A 452 14.19 -8.15 -9.49
C PHE A 452 12.71 -7.85 -9.23
N SER A 453 12.43 -6.69 -8.64
CA SER A 453 11.05 -6.22 -8.51
C SER A 453 10.98 -4.70 -8.65
N PHE A 454 9.83 -4.23 -9.11
CA PHE A 454 9.55 -2.80 -9.26
C PHE A 454 8.18 -2.50 -8.66
N GLY A 455 8.15 -1.59 -7.69
CA GLY A 455 6.94 -1.21 -6.95
C GLY A 455 7.08 -1.36 -5.44
N THR A 456 5.97 -1.26 -4.72
CA THR A 456 5.93 -1.30 -3.26
C THR A 456 5.64 -2.71 -2.74
N VAL A 457 6.29 -3.07 -1.64
CA VAL A 457 6.21 -4.42 -1.00
C VAL A 457 5.08 -4.53 0.03
N PHE A 458 4.31 -3.45 0.25
CA PHE A 458 3.22 -3.46 1.23
C PHE A 458 1.89 -3.11 0.58
#